data_c483aaac6a94f8015e1ca241e86f47d5
#
_entry.id   c483aaac6a94f8015e1ca241e86f47d5
#
_cell.length_a   1.000
_cell.length_b   1.000
_cell.length_c   1.000
_cell.angle_alpha   90.00
_cell.angle_beta   90.00
_cell.angle_gamma   90.00
#
_symmetry.space_group_name_H-M   'P 1'
#
loop_
_entity.id
_entity.type
_entity.pdbx_description
1 polymer ?
#
loop_
_entity_poly.entity_id
_entity_poly.type
_entity_poly.pdbx_seq_one_letter_code
_entity_poly.pdbx_strand_id
1 'polypeptide(L)'
;MSKNNKSVKVNFIMNAILNLSAVIFPLITFPYVSRILTPTGTGRVSSAVALVTYFAMVAQLGIPTYGIRACAIVRDDKEKLSRTAQEIFIINMIMSVIVYGAFFGSLFFIPEMAEDKTLYLICSTTIVFNLIGMEWLYKALEEYSYITKRSLFFKFIALVLTFVCIHTKDDYLFYGVTTIFAASASNVMNFINVRKYITLKPLRNYDFKH
;
A
#
# COMPACT_ATOMS: atom_id res chain seq x y z
N MET A 1 10.43 -17.90 -24.75
CA MET A 1 9.87 -17.91 -23.39
C MET A 1 8.42 -18.32 -23.47
N SER A 2 8.00 -19.38 -22.77
CA SER A 2 6.63 -19.90 -22.78
C SER A 2 5.67 -18.82 -22.35
N LYS A 3 4.68 -18.47 -23.21
CA LYS A 3 3.50 -17.67 -22.85
C LYS A 3 2.73 -18.44 -21.78
N ASN A 4 3.07 -18.21 -20.53
CA ASN A 4 2.29 -18.73 -19.41
C ASN A 4 1.01 -17.91 -19.36
N ASN A 5 0.02 -18.30 -20.17
CA ASN A 5 -1.32 -17.75 -20.13
C ASN A 5 -1.92 -18.08 -18.76
N LYS A 6 -1.65 -17.21 -17.78
CA LYS A 6 -2.28 -17.35 -16.47
C LYS A 6 -3.80 -17.34 -16.69
N SER A 7 -4.45 -18.36 -16.21
CA SER A 7 -5.90 -18.52 -16.41
C SER A 7 -6.62 -17.29 -15.86
N VAL A 8 -7.39 -16.62 -16.70
CA VAL A 8 -8.23 -15.46 -16.34
C VAL A 8 -9.12 -15.78 -15.12
N LYS A 9 -9.61 -17.04 -15.04
CA LYS A 9 -10.39 -17.51 -13.89
C LYS A 9 -9.59 -17.47 -12.58
N VAL A 10 -8.31 -17.91 -12.62
CA VAL A 10 -7.44 -17.88 -11.43
C VAL A 10 -7.16 -16.44 -11.01
N ASN A 11 -6.85 -15.56 -11.95
CA ASN A 11 -6.60 -14.15 -11.66
C ASN A 11 -7.85 -13.47 -11.07
N PHE A 12 -9.03 -13.76 -11.60
CA PHE A 12 -10.30 -13.26 -11.07
C PHE A 12 -10.54 -13.74 -9.63
N ILE A 13 -10.40 -15.04 -9.37
CA ILE A 13 -10.57 -15.62 -8.04
C ILE A 13 -9.56 -15.00 -7.05
N MET A 14 -8.29 -14.91 -7.43
CA MET A 14 -7.26 -14.32 -6.57
C MET A 14 -7.53 -12.85 -6.27
N ASN A 15 -7.96 -12.06 -7.25
CA ASN A 15 -8.35 -10.67 -7.03
C ASN A 15 -9.59 -10.57 -6.12
N ALA A 16 -10.57 -11.42 -6.29
CA ALA A 16 -11.75 -11.49 -5.41
C ALA A 16 -11.34 -11.81 -3.96
N ILE A 17 -10.49 -12.81 -3.75
CA ILE A 17 -9.96 -13.16 -2.43
C ILE A 17 -9.19 -11.98 -1.81
N LEU A 18 -8.36 -11.29 -2.59
CA LEU A 18 -7.63 -10.12 -2.15
C LEU A 18 -8.56 -9.01 -1.64
N ASN A 19 -9.60 -8.71 -2.40
CA ASN A 19 -10.58 -7.67 -2.04
C ASN A 19 -11.44 -8.10 -0.84
N LEU A 20 -11.92 -9.34 -0.82
CA LEU A 20 -12.68 -9.87 0.32
C LEU A 20 -11.85 -9.88 1.59
N SER A 21 -10.57 -10.20 1.51
CA SER A 21 -9.69 -10.16 2.68
C SER A 21 -9.56 -8.76 3.26
N ALA A 22 -9.64 -7.70 2.45
CA ALA A 22 -9.58 -6.32 2.93
C ALA A 22 -10.79 -5.96 3.83
N VAL A 23 -11.90 -6.66 3.69
CA VAL A 23 -13.11 -6.50 4.50
C VAL A 23 -13.15 -7.49 5.66
N ILE A 24 -12.81 -8.75 5.41
CA ILE A 24 -12.90 -9.82 6.41
C ILE A 24 -11.95 -9.59 7.59
N PHE A 25 -10.70 -9.18 7.33
CA PHE A 25 -9.73 -8.97 8.42
C PHE A 25 -10.15 -7.86 9.40
N PRO A 26 -10.58 -6.66 8.96
CA PRO A 26 -11.17 -5.67 9.87
C PRO A 26 -12.42 -6.17 10.58
N LEU A 27 -13.31 -6.94 9.94
CA LEU A 27 -14.48 -7.50 10.58
C LEU A 27 -14.16 -8.45 11.73
N ILE A 28 -13.05 -9.17 11.66
CA ILE A 28 -12.59 -10.04 12.75
C ILE A 28 -11.91 -9.23 13.86
N THR A 29 -11.09 -8.25 13.51
CA THR A 29 -10.30 -7.50 14.51
C THR A 29 -11.09 -6.42 15.20
N PHE A 30 -12.00 -5.73 14.50
CA PHE A 30 -12.72 -4.56 15.02
C PHE A 30 -13.59 -4.87 16.25
N PRO A 31 -14.37 -5.97 16.32
CA PRO A 31 -15.16 -6.29 17.52
C PRO A 31 -14.28 -6.53 18.76
N TYR A 32 -13.08 -7.09 18.58
CA TYR A 32 -12.11 -7.28 19.67
C TYR A 32 -11.53 -5.95 20.12
N VAL A 33 -10.98 -5.20 19.18
CA VAL A 33 -10.29 -3.94 19.42
C VAL A 33 -11.21 -2.88 20.01
N SER A 34 -12.46 -2.77 19.52
CA SER A 34 -13.43 -1.79 20.02
C SER A 34 -13.83 -2.00 21.47
N ARG A 35 -13.79 -3.25 21.95
CA ARG A 35 -14.06 -3.56 23.37
C ARG A 35 -12.91 -3.14 24.29
N ILE A 36 -11.68 -3.17 23.80
CA ILE A 36 -10.48 -2.88 24.60
C ILE A 36 -10.13 -1.39 24.55
N LEU A 37 -10.00 -0.82 23.34
CA LEU A 37 -9.53 0.55 23.13
C LEU A 37 -10.60 1.62 23.38
N THR A 38 -11.86 1.22 23.59
CA THR A 38 -13.00 2.13 23.70
C THR A 38 -13.25 2.94 22.39
N PRO A 39 -14.39 3.63 22.27
CA PRO A 39 -14.69 4.46 21.09
C PRO A 39 -13.66 5.58 20.86
N THR A 40 -13.06 6.11 21.92
CA THR A 40 -12.04 7.18 21.80
C THR A 40 -10.76 6.67 21.14
N GLY A 41 -10.20 5.55 21.60
CA GLY A 41 -8.97 4.99 21.03
C GLY A 41 -9.14 4.52 19.58
N THR A 42 -10.24 3.82 19.29
CA THR A 42 -10.55 3.40 17.91
C THR A 42 -10.84 4.59 17.00
N GLY A 43 -11.50 5.64 17.52
CA GLY A 43 -11.75 6.89 16.80
C GLY A 43 -10.48 7.61 16.40
N ARG A 44 -9.51 7.76 17.33
CA ARG A 44 -8.19 8.35 17.05
C ARG A 44 -7.48 7.64 15.90
N VAL A 45 -7.38 6.31 15.96
CA VAL A 45 -6.72 5.53 14.90
C VAL A 45 -7.47 5.65 13.57
N SER A 46 -8.80 5.56 13.58
CA SER A 46 -9.61 5.67 12.37
C SER A 46 -9.47 7.04 11.70
N SER A 47 -9.47 8.13 12.49
CA SER A 47 -9.26 9.49 11.99
C SER A 47 -7.87 9.67 11.39
N ALA A 48 -6.83 9.17 12.06
CA ALA A 48 -5.45 9.25 11.56
C ALA A 48 -5.29 8.46 10.25
N VAL A 49 -5.81 7.23 10.18
CA VAL A 49 -5.79 6.40 8.97
C VAL A 49 -6.56 7.06 7.82
N ALA A 50 -7.75 7.60 8.10
CA ALA A 50 -8.56 8.27 7.08
C ALA A 50 -7.84 9.49 6.51
N LEU A 51 -7.32 10.37 7.36
CA LEU A 51 -6.62 11.58 6.94
C LEU A 51 -5.37 11.24 6.13
N VAL A 52 -4.54 10.32 6.60
CA VAL A 52 -3.34 9.89 5.86
C VAL A 52 -3.72 9.21 4.53
N THR A 53 -4.86 8.51 4.47
CA THR A 53 -5.35 7.92 3.21
C THR A 53 -5.64 8.98 2.16
N TYR A 54 -6.18 10.15 2.54
CA TYR A 54 -6.35 11.27 1.60
C TYR A 54 -5.00 11.77 1.07
N PHE A 55 -4.00 11.95 1.92
CA PHE A 55 -2.65 12.29 1.47
C PHE A 55 -2.07 11.22 0.53
N ALA A 56 -2.21 9.95 0.87
CA ALA A 56 -1.76 8.84 0.03
C ALA A 56 -2.48 8.81 -1.33
N MET A 57 -3.77 9.15 -1.38
CA MET A 57 -4.55 9.23 -2.61
C MET A 57 -4.04 10.36 -3.52
N VAL A 58 -3.75 11.54 -2.95
CA VAL A 58 -3.15 12.66 -3.68
C VAL A 58 -1.74 12.30 -4.17
N ALA A 59 -0.92 11.62 -3.36
CA ALA A 59 0.42 11.16 -3.76
C ALA A 59 0.39 10.22 -4.96
N GLN A 60 -0.67 9.42 -5.10
CA GLN A 60 -0.79 8.45 -6.19
C GLN A 60 -1.36 9.04 -7.50
N LEU A 61 -2.05 10.18 -7.48
CA LEU A 61 -2.57 10.89 -8.71
C LEU A 61 -3.16 9.99 -9.81
N GLY A 62 -3.90 8.95 -9.45
CA GLY A 62 -4.44 7.99 -10.43
C GLY A 62 -3.41 7.04 -11.05
N ILE A 63 -2.13 7.12 -10.63
CA ILE A 63 -1.06 6.21 -11.06
C ILE A 63 -1.44 4.73 -10.98
N PRO A 64 -2.16 4.23 -9.94
CA PRO A 64 -2.56 2.83 -9.91
C PRO A 64 -3.33 2.39 -11.15
N THR A 65 -4.28 3.18 -11.61
CA THR A 65 -5.08 2.86 -12.82
C THR A 65 -4.28 3.05 -14.10
N TYR A 66 -3.60 4.19 -14.21
CA TYR A 66 -2.77 4.51 -15.39
C TYR A 66 -1.61 3.52 -15.55
N GLY A 67 -0.88 3.24 -14.45
CA GLY A 67 0.28 2.34 -14.44
C GLY A 67 -0.07 0.91 -14.85
N ILE A 68 -1.23 0.38 -14.40
CA ILE A 68 -1.73 -0.92 -14.85
C ILE A 68 -1.87 -0.92 -16.37
N ARG A 69 -2.56 0.09 -16.93
CA ARG A 69 -2.83 0.18 -18.36
C ARG A 69 -1.55 0.36 -19.19
N ALA A 70 -0.69 1.30 -18.81
CA ALA A 70 0.54 1.61 -19.51
C ALA A 70 1.50 0.42 -19.54
N CYS A 71 1.71 -0.24 -18.40
CA CYS A 71 2.58 -1.41 -18.31
C CYS A 71 2.01 -2.65 -18.98
N ALA A 72 0.68 -2.85 -18.97
CA ALA A 72 0.05 -3.98 -19.63
C ALA A 72 0.26 -3.96 -21.17
N ILE A 73 0.28 -2.78 -21.78
CA ILE A 73 0.50 -2.61 -23.23
C ILE A 73 1.91 -3.08 -23.63
N VAL A 74 2.90 -2.83 -22.79
CA VAL A 74 4.33 -3.10 -23.08
C VAL A 74 4.88 -4.33 -22.33
N ARG A 75 4.04 -5.13 -21.72
CA ARG A 75 4.43 -6.23 -20.81
C ARG A 75 5.30 -7.30 -21.45
N ASP A 76 5.19 -7.49 -22.76
CA ASP A 76 5.93 -8.51 -23.50
C ASP A 76 7.36 -8.05 -23.87
N ASP A 77 7.66 -6.76 -23.77
CA ASP A 77 8.96 -6.15 -24.04
C ASP A 77 9.59 -5.65 -22.72
N LYS A 78 10.57 -6.39 -22.20
CA LYS A 78 11.18 -6.09 -20.92
C LYS A 78 11.86 -4.72 -20.84
N GLU A 79 12.42 -4.22 -21.96
CA GLU A 79 13.08 -2.93 -21.97
C GLU A 79 12.05 -1.80 -21.91
N LYS A 80 10.99 -1.86 -22.73
CA LYS A 80 9.90 -0.89 -22.70
C LYS A 80 9.16 -0.92 -21.37
N LEU A 81 8.88 -2.12 -20.84
CA LEU A 81 8.25 -2.28 -19.52
C LEU A 81 9.10 -1.61 -18.43
N SER A 82 10.42 -1.85 -18.44
CA SER A 82 11.31 -1.25 -17.45
C SER A 82 11.33 0.26 -17.54
N ARG A 83 11.36 0.83 -18.75
CA ARG A 83 11.31 2.26 -19.00
C ARG A 83 10.01 2.87 -18.47
N THR A 84 8.86 2.36 -18.95
CA THR A 84 7.54 2.85 -18.53
C THR A 84 7.35 2.75 -17.02
N ALA A 85 7.77 1.64 -16.41
CA ALA A 85 7.67 1.47 -14.96
C ALA A 85 8.56 2.45 -14.18
N GLN A 86 9.77 2.74 -14.66
CA GLN A 86 10.67 3.71 -14.03
C GLN A 86 10.13 5.14 -14.15
N GLU A 87 9.61 5.53 -15.32
CA GLU A 87 9.01 6.86 -15.54
C GLU A 87 7.82 7.11 -14.60
N ILE A 88 6.90 6.15 -14.53
CA ILE A 88 5.75 6.23 -13.62
C ILE A 88 6.21 6.27 -12.15
N PHE A 89 7.21 5.47 -11.79
CA PHE A 89 7.76 5.46 -10.43
C PHE A 89 8.40 6.80 -10.06
N ILE A 90 9.15 7.43 -10.99
CA ILE A 90 9.75 8.75 -10.77
C ILE A 90 8.67 9.81 -10.53
N ILE A 91 7.61 9.83 -11.36
CA ILE A 91 6.49 10.76 -11.18
C ILE A 91 5.83 10.54 -9.80
N ASN A 92 5.57 9.29 -9.44
CA ASN A 92 4.99 8.94 -8.14
C ASN A 92 5.90 9.35 -6.98
N MET A 93 7.22 9.20 -7.14
CA MET A 93 8.21 9.61 -6.13
C MET A 93 8.19 11.12 -5.92
N ILE A 94 8.18 11.91 -7.00
CA ILE A 94 8.12 13.38 -6.91
C ILE A 94 6.84 13.81 -6.20
N MET A 95 5.69 13.26 -6.60
CA MET A 95 4.41 13.58 -5.95
C MET A 95 4.38 13.15 -4.49
N SER A 96 4.93 11.97 -4.16
CA SER A 96 5.02 11.52 -2.78
C SER A 96 5.88 12.45 -1.92
N VAL A 97 6.98 12.98 -2.44
CA VAL A 97 7.83 13.96 -1.72
C VAL A 97 7.06 15.26 -1.46
N ILE A 98 6.34 15.78 -2.48
CA ILE A 98 5.52 17.00 -2.34
C ILE A 98 4.44 16.79 -1.27
N VAL A 99 3.73 15.66 -1.34
CA VAL A 99 2.67 15.31 -0.39
C VAL A 99 3.21 15.11 1.03
N TYR A 100 4.40 14.49 1.17
CA TYR A 100 5.05 14.41 2.48
C TYR A 100 5.39 15.78 3.05
N GLY A 101 5.89 16.68 2.22
CA GLY A 101 6.12 18.09 2.64
C GLY A 101 4.84 18.75 3.17
N ALA A 102 3.73 18.60 2.45
CA ALA A 102 2.42 19.10 2.86
C ALA A 102 1.91 18.41 4.15
N PHE A 103 2.11 17.09 4.25
CA PHE A 103 1.75 16.33 5.46
C PHE A 103 2.54 16.80 6.68
N PHE A 104 3.86 16.95 6.57
CA PHE A 104 4.66 17.49 7.68
C PHE A 104 4.27 18.93 8.05
N GLY A 105 3.96 19.76 7.05
CA GLY A 105 3.41 21.10 7.31
C GLY A 105 2.10 21.01 8.10
N SER A 106 1.19 20.12 7.73
CA SER A 106 -0.12 19.98 8.41
C SER A 106 -0.01 19.55 9.87
N LEU A 107 1.05 18.80 10.25
CA LEU A 107 1.33 18.44 11.65
C LEU A 107 1.53 19.65 12.58
N PHE A 108 1.88 20.82 12.03
CA PHE A 108 2.07 22.04 12.81
C PHE A 108 0.81 22.91 12.85
N PHE A 109 -0.05 22.83 11.82
CA PHE A 109 -1.21 23.69 11.68
C PHE A 109 -2.52 23.06 12.15
N ILE A 110 -2.60 21.72 12.21
CA ILE A 110 -3.81 21.00 12.61
C ILE A 110 -3.64 20.49 14.05
N PRO A 111 -4.43 21.06 15.03
CA PRO A 111 -4.28 20.69 16.45
C PRO A 111 -4.45 19.19 16.72
N GLU A 112 -5.41 18.53 16.08
CA GLU A 112 -5.67 17.10 16.24
C GLU A 112 -4.48 16.25 15.81
N MET A 113 -3.75 16.67 14.78
CA MET A 113 -2.52 16.00 14.34
C MET A 113 -1.35 16.29 15.30
N ALA A 114 -1.34 17.49 15.90
CA ALA A 114 -0.31 17.92 16.83
C ALA A 114 -0.40 17.16 18.17
N GLU A 115 -1.61 16.80 18.61
CA GLU A 115 -1.82 16.02 19.85
C GLU A 115 -1.34 14.57 19.71
N ASP A 116 -1.63 13.91 18.60
CA ASP A 116 -1.31 12.50 18.34
C ASP A 116 -0.21 12.31 17.28
N LYS A 117 0.82 13.16 17.27
CA LYS A 117 1.92 13.17 16.27
C LYS A 117 2.48 11.78 15.96
N THR A 118 2.73 11.00 17.01
CA THR A 118 3.30 9.64 16.86
C THR A 118 2.39 8.74 16.05
N LEU A 119 1.08 8.78 16.28
CA LEU A 119 0.10 7.99 15.55
C LEU A 119 0.07 8.40 14.07
N TYR A 120 0.01 9.72 13.78
CA TYR A 120 0.01 10.23 12.41
C TYR A 120 1.30 9.90 11.67
N LEU A 121 2.47 9.97 12.32
CA LEU A 121 3.74 9.56 11.74
C LEU A 121 3.76 8.06 11.39
N ILE A 122 3.27 7.20 12.29
CA ILE A 122 3.12 5.77 12.00
C ILE A 122 2.21 5.57 10.78
N CYS A 123 1.04 6.19 10.75
CA CYS A 123 0.11 6.07 9.63
C CYS A 123 0.71 6.58 8.32
N SER A 124 1.49 7.66 8.34
CA SER A 124 2.10 8.26 7.15
C SER A 124 3.07 7.31 6.42
N THR A 125 3.63 6.31 7.10
CA THR A 125 4.48 5.28 6.46
C THR A 125 3.76 4.55 5.32
N THR A 126 2.41 4.54 5.31
CA THR A 126 1.60 4.01 4.21
C THR A 126 1.94 4.68 2.87
N ILE A 127 2.23 5.98 2.85
CA ILE A 127 2.58 6.73 1.63
C ILE A 127 3.86 6.15 1.02
N VAL A 128 4.89 5.90 1.87
CA VAL A 128 6.16 5.30 1.43
C VAL A 128 5.96 3.87 0.97
N PHE A 129 5.22 3.07 1.74
CA PHE A 129 4.97 1.68 1.36
C PHE A 129 4.18 1.56 0.06
N ASN A 130 3.23 2.46 -0.20
CA ASN A 130 2.48 2.48 -1.45
C ASN A 130 3.37 2.89 -2.63
N LEU A 131 4.29 3.85 -2.44
CA LEU A 131 5.27 4.24 -3.44
C LEU A 131 6.17 3.06 -3.83
N ILE A 132 6.85 2.43 -2.87
CA ILE A 132 7.80 1.35 -3.13
C ILE A 132 7.10 0.05 -3.56
N GLY A 133 5.83 -0.12 -3.18
CA GLY A 133 5.07 -1.34 -3.45
C GLY A 133 4.81 -1.59 -4.92
N MET A 134 4.68 -0.55 -5.74
CA MET A 134 4.43 -0.63 -7.18
C MET A 134 3.39 -1.72 -7.55
N GLU A 135 2.32 -1.85 -6.74
CA GLU A 135 1.34 -2.94 -6.88
C GLU A 135 0.66 -2.92 -8.26
N TRP A 136 0.53 -1.72 -8.84
CA TRP A 136 0.02 -1.53 -10.19
C TRP A 136 0.84 -2.29 -11.26
N LEU A 137 2.18 -2.40 -11.09
CA LEU A 137 3.03 -3.17 -11.99
C LEU A 137 2.70 -4.67 -11.94
N TYR A 138 2.54 -5.22 -10.75
CA TYR A 138 2.16 -6.63 -10.59
C TYR A 138 0.77 -6.93 -11.13
N LYS A 139 -0.17 -6.01 -10.99
CA LYS A 139 -1.52 -6.11 -11.59
C LYS A 139 -1.44 -6.08 -13.11
N ALA A 140 -0.60 -5.21 -13.70
CA ALA A 140 -0.36 -5.15 -15.15
C ALA A 140 0.24 -6.46 -15.70
N LEU A 141 1.07 -7.13 -14.90
CA LEU A 141 1.68 -8.41 -15.24
C LEU A 141 0.81 -9.63 -14.90
N GLU A 142 -0.42 -9.40 -14.44
CA GLU A 142 -1.37 -10.43 -14.02
C GLU A 142 -0.83 -11.37 -12.90
N GLU A 143 0.02 -10.82 -12.00
CA GLU A 143 0.62 -11.55 -10.88
C GLU A 143 -0.30 -11.61 -9.65
N TYR A 144 -1.61 -11.75 -9.85
CA TYR A 144 -2.61 -11.74 -8.77
C TYR A 144 -2.37 -12.82 -7.72
N SER A 145 -1.94 -14.02 -8.13
CA SER A 145 -1.62 -15.10 -7.18
C SER A 145 -0.50 -14.72 -6.21
N TYR A 146 0.52 -14.00 -6.69
CA TYR A 146 1.62 -13.51 -5.86
C TYR A 146 1.12 -12.42 -4.89
N ILE A 147 0.42 -11.40 -5.41
CA ILE A 147 -0.11 -10.29 -4.60
C ILE A 147 -1.01 -10.83 -3.49
N THR A 148 -1.94 -11.73 -3.83
CA THR A 148 -2.94 -12.25 -2.89
C THR A 148 -2.30 -13.08 -1.78
N LYS A 149 -1.46 -14.06 -2.13
CA LYS A 149 -0.80 -14.92 -1.13
C LYS A 149 0.04 -14.10 -0.15
N ARG A 150 0.83 -13.17 -0.67
CA ARG A 150 1.64 -12.25 0.12
C ARG A 150 0.78 -11.39 1.04
N SER A 151 -0.26 -10.74 0.49
CA SER A 151 -1.13 -9.86 1.26
C SER A 151 -1.84 -10.63 2.39
N LEU A 152 -2.36 -11.82 2.10
CA LEU A 152 -2.99 -12.67 3.11
C LEU A 152 -2.02 -13.07 4.23
N PHE A 153 -0.78 -13.41 3.88
CA PHE A 153 0.24 -13.75 4.87
C PHE A 153 0.50 -12.60 5.86
N PHE A 154 0.71 -11.38 5.34
CA PHE A 154 0.94 -10.21 6.20
C PHE A 154 -0.31 -9.81 7.00
N LYS A 155 -1.50 -9.93 6.42
CA LYS A 155 -2.75 -9.70 7.15
C LYS A 155 -2.94 -10.72 8.28
N PHE A 156 -2.59 -11.98 8.06
CA PHE A 156 -2.65 -12.99 9.11
C PHE A 156 -1.69 -12.68 10.25
N ILE A 157 -0.44 -12.28 9.94
CA ILE A 157 0.51 -11.81 10.97
C ILE A 157 -0.07 -10.62 11.73
N ALA A 158 -0.62 -9.62 11.02
CA ALA A 158 -1.23 -8.45 11.65
C ALA A 158 -2.40 -8.84 12.58
N LEU A 159 -3.22 -9.82 12.17
CA LEU A 159 -4.29 -10.36 13.00
C LEU A 159 -3.74 -10.93 14.31
N VAL A 160 -2.72 -11.80 14.23
CA VAL A 160 -2.07 -12.39 15.41
C VAL A 160 -1.48 -11.30 16.31
N LEU A 161 -0.75 -10.34 15.71
CA LEU A 161 -0.16 -9.21 16.46
C LEU A 161 -1.24 -8.36 17.16
N THR A 162 -2.39 -8.15 16.51
CA THR A 162 -3.51 -7.42 17.11
C THR A 162 -3.99 -8.10 18.37
N PHE A 163 -4.18 -9.42 18.37
CA PHE A 163 -4.60 -10.17 19.57
C PHE A 163 -3.53 -10.29 20.65
N VAL A 164 -2.24 -10.29 20.25
CA VAL A 164 -1.11 -10.45 21.18
C VAL A 164 -0.68 -9.13 21.80
N CYS A 165 -0.83 -8.00 21.10
CA CYS A 165 -0.27 -6.72 21.56
C CYS A 165 -1.32 -5.75 22.11
N ILE A 166 -2.63 -5.98 21.89
CA ILE A 166 -3.67 -5.04 22.30
C ILE A 166 -4.46 -5.63 23.46
N HIS A 167 -4.21 -5.13 24.68
CA HIS A 167 -4.85 -5.60 25.90
C HIS A 167 -5.41 -4.46 26.76
N THR A 168 -4.91 -3.23 26.57
CA THR A 168 -5.30 -2.07 27.36
C THR A 168 -5.82 -0.94 26.46
N LYS A 169 -6.56 -0.01 27.04
CA LYS A 169 -7.06 1.17 26.32
C LYS A 169 -5.96 2.09 25.78
N ASP A 170 -4.75 1.99 26.35
CA ASP A 170 -3.60 2.81 25.97
C ASP A 170 -2.82 2.23 24.77
N ASP A 171 -3.17 1.00 24.32
CA ASP A 171 -2.52 0.30 23.21
C ASP A 171 -2.99 0.79 21.81
N TYR A 172 -3.64 1.96 21.71
CA TYR A 172 -4.13 2.48 20.45
C TYR A 172 -3.02 2.73 19.41
N LEU A 173 -1.79 3.06 19.85
CA LEU A 173 -0.63 3.18 18.96
C LEU A 173 -0.28 1.82 18.33
N PHE A 174 -0.31 0.73 19.10
CA PHE A 174 -0.09 -0.62 18.56
C PHE A 174 -1.18 -1.00 17.57
N TYR A 175 -2.43 -0.58 17.81
CA TYR A 175 -3.50 -0.77 16.83
C TYR A 175 -3.24 0.00 15.53
N GLY A 176 -2.74 1.23 15.61
CA GLY A 176 -2.26 1.98 14.46
C GLY A 176 -1.17 1.23 13.67
N VAL A 177 -0.14 0.74 14.39
CA VAL A 177 0.95 -0.05 13.78
C VAL A 177 0.41 -1.30 13.10
N THR A 178 -0.41 -2.12 13.77
CA THR A 178 -0.93 -3.38 13.18
C THR A 178 -1.84 -3.12 11.99
N THR A 179 -2.62 -2.03 12.00
CA THR A 179 -3.47 -1.60 10.88
C THR A 179 -2.63 -1.25 9.65
N ILE A 180 -1.58 -0.44 9.81
CA ILE A 180 -0.68 -0.08 8.72
C ILE A 180 0.13 -1.28 8.23
N PHE A 181 0.58 -2.13 9.15
CA PHE A 181 1.27 -3.37 8.82
C PHE A 181 0.39 -4.29 7.96
N ALA A 182 -0.87 -4.49 8.33
CA ALA A 182 -1.83 -5.28 7.55
C ALA A 182 -2.05 -4.72 6.14
N ALA A 183 -2.11 -3.39 6.03
CA ALA A 183 -2.39 -2.71 4.76
C ALA A 183 -1.18 -2.65 3.81
N SER A 184 0.02 -2.44 4.35
CA SER A 184 1.14 -1.92 3.57
C SER A 184 2.45 -2.70 3.69
N ALA A 185 2.70 -3.45 4.77
CA ALA A 185 3.98 -4.12 4.99
C ALA A 185 4.35 -5.11 3.88
N SER A 186 3.34 -5.73 3.27
CA SER A 186 3.53 -6.62 2.13
C SER A 186 4.18 -5.92 0.93
N ASN A 187 4.12 -4.58 0.82
CA ASN A 187 4.71 -3.80 -0.27
C ASN A 187 6.25 -3.84 -0.27
N VAL A 188 6.87 -4.04 0.89
CA VAL A 188 8.32 -4.26 0.98
C VAL A 188 8.74 -5.49 0.16
N MET A 189 7.97 -6.57 0.22
CA MET A 189 8.23 -7.77 -0.58
C MET A 189 8.10 -7.50 -2.09
N ASN A 190 7.19 -6.60 -2.49
CA ASN A 190 7.11 -6.17 -3.88
C ASN A 190 8.39 -5.49 -4.32
N PHE A 191 8.90 -4.56 -3.52
CA PHE A 191 10.12 -3.84 -3.85
C PHE A 191 11.33 -4.77 -4.04
N ILE A 192 11.45 -5.79 -3.20
CA ILE A 192 12.49 -6.80 -3.33
C ILE A 192 12.32 -7.63 -4.61
N ASN A 193 11.06 -8.03 -4.89
CA ASN A 193 10.76 -8.95 -5.99
C ASN A 193 10.68 -8.24 -7.37
N VAL A 194 10.55 -6.91 -7.41
CA VAL A 194 10.40 -6.14 -8.66
C VAL A 194 11.54 -6.34 -9.65
N ARG A 195 12.75 -6.64 -9.14
CA ARG A 195 13.96 -6.92 -9.94
C ARG A 195 13.82 -8.10 -10.90
N LYS A 196 12.85 -9.00 -10.67
CA LYS A 196 12.58 -10.12 -11.58
C LYS A 196 11.91 -9.66 -12.86
N TYR A 197 11.14 -8.59 -12.79
CA TYR A 197 10.28 -8.12 -13.88
C TYR A 197 10.90 -6.96 -14.66
N ILE A 198 11.53 -6.04 -13.96
CA ILE A 198 12.13 -4.84 -14.55
C ILE A 198 13.60 -4.69 -14.17
N THR A 199 14.32 -3.95 -15.01
CA THR A 199 15.69 -3.53 -14.73
C THR A 199 15.64 -2.24 -13.92
N LEU A 200 16.35 -2.21 -12.76
CA LEU A 200 16.42 -1.02 -11.91
C LEU A 200 17.56 -0.06 -12.29
N LYS A 201 18.42 -0.44 -13.25
CA LYS A 201 19.46 0.47 -13.75
C LYS A 201 18.79 1.63 -14.47
N PRO A 202 19.19 2.90 -14.21
CA PRO A 202 18.65 4.04 -14.92
C PRO A 202 18.85 3.88 -16.43
N LEU A 203 17.77 4.06 -17.18
CA LEU A 203 17.78 4.00 -18.65
C LEU A 203 18.10 5.39 -19.20
N ARG A 204 18.81 5.45 -20.32
CA ARG A 204 19.36 6.70 -20.85
C ARG A 204 18.34 7.61 -21.55
N ASN A 205 17.18 7.12 -21.96
CA ASN A 205 16.18 7.85 -22.75
C ASN A 205 14.80 7.73 -22.12
N TYR A 206 14.53 8.55 -21.11
CA TYR A 206 13.17 8.71 -20.58
C TYR A 206 12.36 9.60 -21.50
N ASP A 207 11.11 9.21 -21.78
CA ASP A 207 10.13 9.99 -22.55
C ASP A 207 8.90 10.22 -21.66
N PHE A 208 8.92 11.26 -20.85
CA PHE A 208 7.85 11.62 -19.90
C PHE A 208 6.58 12.13 -20.59
N LYS A 209 6.18 11.56 -21.73
CA LYS A 209 4.90 11.86 -22.42
C LYS A 209 3.69 11.13 -21.82
N HIS A 210 3.77 10.79 -20.56
CA HIS A 210 2.71 10.08 -19.84
C HIS A 210 1.69 11.02 -19.23
#